data_6538ac90fcc13158eeab62a45f148ea5
#
_entry.id   6538ac90fcc13158eeab62a45f148ea5
#
_cell.length_a   1.000
_cell.length_b   1.000
_cell.length_c   1.000
_cell.angle_alpha   90.00
_cell.angle_beta   90.00
_cell.angle_gamma   90.00
#
_symmetry.space_group_name_H-M   'P 1'
#
loop_
_entity.id
_entity.type
_entity.pdbx_description
1 polymer ?
#
loop_
_entity_poly.entity_id
_entity_poly.type
_entity_poly.pdbx_seq_one_letter_code
_entity_poly.pdbx_strand_id
1 'polypeptide(L)'
;MYLDGNDIVLFSGDSITDGNRGRKMDCNHIMGHGYQFILAAKAAYENFERRPKFINKGYSGATTANLLETWQEDVIDNAPTVLSILVGTNDGLFGYLNGLSLKEVEGTYEKNLTRMIELTRRALPHTKIIVCEPFYFPLSKDDLSYRYTPHVECEVDYGRPDRDETQEAMDYKSAAIQLTRAAARRVAESSSEGFVPLYDKFSEKIAGSKTEYFMWDGTHPSIAGHMLIAEEWEKAVEKANIF
;
A
#
# COMPACT_ATOMS: atom_id res chain seq x y z
N MET A 1 12.09 3.30 -15.86
CA MET A 1 12.89 2.93 -14.66
C MET A 1 14.07 2.08 -15.09
N TYR A 2 15.30 2.47 -14.76
CA TYR A 2 16.49 1.69 -15.11
C TYR A 2 16.87 0.79 -13.92
N LEU A 3 16.81 -0.52 -14.11
CA LEU A 3 17.18 -1.54 -13.13
C LEU A 3 18.27 -2.44 -13.67
N ASP A 4 19.18 -2.92 -12.84
CA ASP A 4 20.17 -3.91 -13.21
C ASP A 4 19.84 -5.32 -12.66
N GLY A 5 20.66 -6.32 -13.01
CA GLY A 5 20.39 -7.71 -12.62
C GLY A 5 20.58 -8.00 -11.13
N ASN A 6 21.14 -7.08 -10.37
CA ASN A 6 21.30 -7.18 -8.93
C ASN A 6 20.19 -6.49 -8.16
N ASP A 7 19.34 -5.72 -8.87
CA ASP A 7 18.25 -5.01 -8.21
C ASP A 7 17.16 -5.97 -7.75
N ILE A 8 16.77 -5.79 -6.50
CA ILE A 8 15.66 -6.48 -5.84
C ILE A 8 14.70 -5.40 -5.34
N VAL A 9 13.54 -5.30 -5.98
CA VAL A 9 12.47 -4.39 -5.56
C VAL A 9 11.46 -5.18 -4.72
N LEU A 10 11.35 -4.84 -3.44
CA LEU A 10 10.44 -5.50 -2.50
C LEU A 10 9.31 -4.56 -2.11
N PHE A 11 8.08 -5.04 -2.24
CA PHE A 11 6.87 -4.37 -1.81
C PHE A 11 6.34 -5.01 -0.53
N SER A 12 6.32 -4.25 0.57
CA SER A 12 5.76 -4.66 1.86
C SER A 12 4.51 -3.83 2.15
N GLY A 13 3.48 -4.46 2.70
CA GLY A 13 2.23 -3.76 3.00
C GLY A 13 1.08 -4.68 3.40
N ASP A 14 -0.12 -4.13 3.32
CA ASP A 14 -1.36 -4.81 3.65
C ASP A 14 -2.04 -5.45 2.41
N SER A 15 -3.39 -5.56 2.41
CA SER A 15 -4.18 -6.14 1.31
C SER A 15 -4.02 -5.40 -0.02
N ILE A 16 -3.75 -4.10 0.00
CA ILE A 16 -3.53 -3.29 -1.20
C ILE A 16 -2.25 -3.74 -1.91
N THR A 17 -1.21 -4.07 -1.15
CA THR A 17 0.05 -4.63 -1.66
C THR A 17 -0.05 -6.13 -1.89
N ASP A 18 -0.74 -6.89 -1.03
CA ASP A 18 -0.96 -8.33 -1.22
C ASP A 18 -1.59 -8.60 -2.61
N GLY A 19 -2.64 -7.86 -2.97
CA GLY A 19 -3.32 -8.04 -4.24
C GLY A 19 -3.75 -9.48 -4.48
N ASN A 20 -4.12 -10.21 -3.43
CA ASN A 20 -4.46 -11.64 -3.48
C ASN A 20 -3.35 -12.48 -4.15
N ARG A 21 -2.08 -12.20 -3.81
CA ARG A 21 -0.93 -12.89 -4.39
C ARG A 21 -0.97 -14.39 -4.12
N GLY A 22 -0.51 -15.17 -5.07
CA GLY A 22 -0.33 -16.60 -4.92
C GLY A 22 0.65 -16.94 -3.77
N ARG A 23 0.41 -18.08 -3.15
CA ARG A 23 1.23 -18.62 -2.06
C ARG A 23 1.79 -19.98 -2.49
N LYS A 24 2.94 -20.38 -1.94
CA LYS A 24 3.56 -21.70 -2.15
C LYS A 24 3.88 -21.95 -3.63
N MET A 25 3.15 -22.88 -4.25
CA MET A 25 3.43 -23.38 -5.61
C MET A 25 2.81 -22.53 -6.74
N ASP A 26 2.05 -21.50 -6.42
CA ASP A 26 1.44 -20.63 -7.44
C ASP A 26 2.42 -19.55 -7.91
N CYS A 27 3.28 -19.91 -8.83
CA CYS A 27 4.30 -19.01 -9.37
C CYS A 27 3.75 -17.97 -10.38
N ASN A 28 2.51 -18.14 -10.88
CA ASN A 28 1.92 -17.19 -11.82
C ASN A 28 1.34 -15.95 -11.14
N HIS A 29 0.91 -16.08 -9.87
CA HIS A 29 0.20 -15.01 -9.15
C HIS A 29 1.01 -14.46 -7.97
N ILE A 30 2.31 -14.75 -7.89
CA ILE A 30 3.17 -14.34 -6.75
C ILE A 30 3.26 -12.83 -6.54
N MET A 31 3.01 -12.03 -7.59
CA MET A 31 2.96 -10.57 -7.47
C MET A 31 1.57 -10.04 -7.13
N GLY A 32 0.52 -10.88 -7.16
CA GLY A 32 -0.86 -10.41 -7.01
C GLY A 32 -1.33 -9.56 -8.19
N HIS A 33 -2.41 -8.78 -8.01
CA HIS A 33 -3.03 -8.00 -9.10
C HIS A 33 -3.07 -6.47 -8.83
N GLY A 34 -2.27 -5.97 -7.89
CA GLY A 34 -2.26 -4.55 -7.49
C GLY A 34 -1.20 -3.71 -8.22
N TYR A 35 -0.96 -2.52 -7.68
CA TYR A 35 0.03 -1.56 -8.20
C TYR A 35 1.44 -2.16 -8.33
N GLN A 36 1.83 -3.01 -7.40
CA GLN A 36 3.12 -3.72 -7.39
C GLN A 36 3.28 -4.65 -8.60
N PHE A 37 2.18 -5.27 -9.07
CA PHE A 37 2.18 -6.06 -10.30
C PHE A 37 2.37 -5.17 -11.53
N ILE A 38 1.69 -4.02 -11.60
CA ILE A 38 1.81 -3.04 -12.69
C ILE A 38 3.28 -2.57 -12.80
N LEU A 39 3.86 -2.17 -11.67
CA LEU A 39 5.25 -1.72 -11.60
C LEU A 39 6.24 -2.82 -11.98
N ALA A 40 6.06 -4.03 -11.43
CA ALA A 40 6.93 -5.16 -11.73
C ALA A 40 6.83 -5.58 -13.20
N ALA A 41 5.63 -5.64 -13.78
CA ALA A 41 5.42 -6.01 -15.18
C ALA A 41 6.08 -5.01 -16.14
N LYS A 42 5.88 -3.71 -15.90
CA LYS A 42 6.51 -2.65 -16.69
C LYS A 42 8.02 -2.69 -16.58
N ALA A 43 8.55 -2.72 -15.36
CA ALA A 43 9.99 -2.70 -15.13
C ALA A 43 10.69 -3.97 -15.63
N ALA A 44 10.07 -5.14 -15.47
CA ALA A 44 10.61 -6.39 -16.03
C ALA A 44 10.67 -6.36 -17.56
N TYR A 45 9.63 -5.82 -18.22
CA TYR A 45 9.61 -5.66 -19.67
C TYR A 45 10.68 -4.68 -20.16
N GLU A 46 10.82 -3.52 -19.52
CA GLU A 46 11.81 -2.51 -19.91
C GLU A 46 13.27 -2.95 -19.65
N ASN A 47 13.48 -3.89 -18.70
CA ASN A 47 14.82 -4.36 -18.30
C ASN A 47 15.01 -5.88 -18.50
N PHE A 48 14.34 -6.48 -19.47
CA PHE A 48 14.31 -7.95 -19.66
C PHE A 48 15.68 -8.60 -19.84
N GLU A 49 16.65 -7.89 -20.40
CA GLU A 49 18.03 -8.38 -20.56
C GLU A 49 18.79 -8.43 -19.22
N ARG A 50 18.45 -7.54 -18.29
CA ARG A 50 19.11 -7.40 -16.98
C ARG A 50 18.48 -8.29 -15.90
N ARG A 51 17.21 -8.64 -16.03
CA ARG A 51 16.46 -9.54 -15.16
C ARG A 51 16.44 -9.12 -13.68
N PRO A 52 15.99 -7.89 -13.35
CA PRO A 52 15.81 -7.49 -11.96
C PRO A 52 14.76 -8.38 -11.26
N LYS A 53 14.81 -8.44 -9.94
CA LYS A 53 13.90 -9.26 -9.14
C LYS A 53 12.83 -8.40 -8.47
N PHE A 54 11.62 -8.95 -8.38
CA PHE A 54 10.49 -8.31 -7.70
C PHE A 54 9.91 -9.26 -6.66
N ILE A 55 9.64 -8.75 -5.46
CA ILE A 55 9.14 -9.53 -4.34
C ILE A 55 7.92 -8.83 -3.76
N ASN A 56 6.80 -9.55 -3.62
CA ASN A 56 5.62 -9.07 -2.91
C ASN A 56 5.53 -9.73 -1.53
N LYS A 57 5.60 -8.90 -0.48
CA LYS A 57 5.44 -9.24 0.94
C LYS A 57 4.28 -8.47 1.56
N GLY A 58 3.18 -8.32 0.79
CA GLY A 58 1.91 -7.84 1.31
C GLY A 58 1.14 -8.96 2.02
N TYR A 59 0.38 -8.58 3.04
CA TYR A 59 -0.49 -9.48 3.80
C TYR A 59 -1.85 -8.81 4.08
N SER A 60 -2.92 -9.43 3.56
CA SER A 60 -4.28 -8.92 3.77
C SER A 60 -4.59 -8.72 5.26
N GLY A 61 -5.09 -7.54 5.61
CA GLY A 61 -5.41 -7.18 6.98
C GLY A 61 -4.23 -6.74 7.84
N ALA A 62 -2.99 -6.75 7.32
CA ALA A 62 -1.83 -6.39 8.12
C ALA A 62 -1.86 -4.94 8.62
N THR A 63 -1.51 -4.76 9.88
CA THR A 63 -1.14 -3.50 10.52
C THR A 63 0.37 -3.33 10.51
N THR A 64 0.85 -2.15 10.90
CA THR A 64 2.29 -1.93 11.12
C THR A 64 2.87 -2.90 12.15
N ALA A 65 2.11 -3.29 13.16
CA ALA A 65 2.54 -4.26 14.17
C ALA A 65 2.77 -5.65 13.56
N ASN A 66 1.84 -6.11 12.72
CA ASN A 66 1.97 -7.42 12.06
C ASN A 66 3.17 -7.47 11.11
N LEU A 67 3.39 -6.41 10.33
CA LEU A 67 4.57 -6.36 9.46
C LEU A 67 5.88 -6.39 10.26
N LEU A 68 5.89 -5.73 11.41
CA LEU A 68 7.08 -5.68 12.26
C LEU A 68 7.44 -7.06 12.84
N GLU A 69 6.45 -7.90 13.15
CA GLU A 69 6.65 -9.27 13.65
C GLU A 69 7.43 -10.16 12.66
N THR A 70 7.18 -9.99 11.36
CA THR A 70 7.81 -10.81 10.31
C THR A 70 8.93 -10.08 9.57
N TRP A 71 9.31 -8.86 10.02
CA TRP A 71 10.22 -7.96 9.30
C TRP A 71 11.57 -8.56 8.97
N GLN A 72 12.11 -9.39 9.87
CA GLN A 72 13.38 -10.09 9.65
C GLN A 72 13.28 -11.02 8.44
N GLU A 73 12.31 -11.92 8.43
CA GLU A 73 12.13 -12.93 7.38
C GLU A 73 11.68 -12.30 6.06
N ASP A 74 10.74 -11.34 6.15
CA ASP A 74 10.12 -10.79 4.97
C ASP A 74 10.94 -9.71 4.26
N VAL A 75 11.72 -8.94 4.99
CA VAL A 75 12.47 -7.82 4.43
C VAL A 75 13.98 -8.04 4.56
N ILE A 76 14.49 -8.25 5.77
CA ILE A 76 15.94 -8.26 6.00
C ILE A 76 16.60 -9.44 5.28
N ASP A 77 16.05 -10.64 5.40
CA ASP A 77 16.59 -11.86 4.80
C ASP A 77 16.48 -11.88 3.27
N ASN A 78 15.57 -11.08 2.69
CA ASN A 78 15.45 -10.90 1.24
C ASN A 78 16.42 -9.85 0.67
N ALA A 79 17.06 -9.06 1.52
CA ALA A 79 18.09 -8.07 1.18
C ALA A 79 17.73 -7.18 -0.05
N PRO A 80 16.57 -6.48 -0.05
CA PRO A 80 16.17 -5.66 -1.18
C PRO A 80 17.13 -4.49 -1.41
N THR A 81 17.36 -4.11 -2.68
CA THR A 81 18.02 -2.85 -3.04
C THR A 81 17.04 -1.68 -2.94
N VAL A 82 15.75 -1.95 -3.19
CA VAL A 82 14.65 -0.98 -3.04
C VAL A 82 13.52 -1.62 -2.24
N LEU A 83 13.09 -0.96 -1.19
CA LEU A 83 11.98 -1.35 -0.32
C LEU A 83 10.85 -0.32 -0.41
N SER A 84 9.67 -0.75 -0.83
CA SER A 84 8.44 0.04 -0.82
C SER A 84 7.52 -0.41 0.31
N ILE A 85 7.03 0.53 1.12
CA ILE A 85 6.16 0.26 2.29
C ILE A 85 4.84 1.00 2.10
N LEU A 86 3.72 0.27 1.98
CA LEU A 86 2.35 0.82 1.97
C LEU A 86 1.50 0.11 3.02
N VAL A 87 1.29 0.75 4.16
CA VAL A 87 0.52 0.23 5.29
C VAL A 87 -0.03 1.37 6.14
N GLY A 88 -1.09 1.15 6.89
CA GLY A 88 -1.62 2.11 7.87
C GLY A 88 -3.14 2.24 7.88
N THR A 89 -3.82 1.79 6.83
CA THR A 89 -5.28 1.80 6.77
C THR A 89 -5.89 0.86 7.81
N ASN A 90 -5.30 -0.32 7.99
CA ASN A 90 -5.75 -1.28 8.99
C ASN A 90 -5.40 -0.88 10.43
N ASP A 91 -4.36 -0.09 10.64
CA ASP A 91 -4.04 0.46 11.98
C ASP A 91 -5.23 1.28 12.52
N GLY A 92 -5.90 2.06 11.65
CA GLY A 92 -7.13 2.77 11.99
C GLY A 92 -8.32 1.83 12.27
N LEU A 93 -8.54 0.82 11.41
CA LEU A 93 -9.62 -0.12 11.58
C LEU A 93 -9.49 -0.91 12.89
N PHE A 94 -8.34 -1.51 13.13
CA PHE A 94 -8.10 -2.27 14.35
C PHE A 94 -8.04 -1.37 15.59
N GLY A 95 -7.62 -0.11 15.45
CA GLY A 95 -7.74 0.88 16.51
C GLY A 95 -9.18 1.08 16.97
N TYR A 96 -10.12 1.23 16.03
CA TYR A 96 -11.55 1.30 16.33
C TYR A 96 -12.06 0.05 17.02
N LEU A 97 -11.80 -1.12 16.46
CA LEU A 97 -12.27 -2.41 16.99
C LEU A 97 -11.73 -2.71 18.40
N ASN A 98 -10.56 -2.20 18.73
CA ASN A 98 -9.93 -2.38 20.04
C ASN A 98 -10.17 -1.20 21.00
N GLY A 99 -10.99 -0.22 20.63
CA GLY A 99 -11.34 0.93 21.47
C GLY A 99 -10.17 1.87 21.77
N LEU A 100 -9.15 1.91 20.90
CA LEU A 100 -8.00 2.80 21.05
C LEU A 100 -8.40 4.24 20.73
N SER A 101 -7.77 5.19 21.40
CA SER A 101 -7.86 6.60 21.01
C SER A 101 -7.08 6.85 19.71
N LEU A 102 -7.46 7.87 18.95
CA LEU A 102 -6.76 8.28 17.73
C LEU A 102 -5.27 8.57 17.98
N LYS A 103 -4.93 9.10 19.16
CA LYS A 103 -3.54 9.38 19.56
C LYS A 103 -2.73 8.09 19.77
N GLU A 104 -3.34 7.05 20.33
CA GLU A 104 -2.69 5.74 20.48
C GLU A 104 -2.44 5.08 19.13
N VAL A 105 -3.40 5.19 18.20
CA VAL A 105 -3.23 4.71 16.81
C VAL A 105 -2.07 5.43 16.13
N GLU A 106 -2.06 6.77 16.16
CA GLU A 106 -0.99 7.58 15.58
C GLU A 106 0.38 7.21 16.17
N GLY A 107 0.48 7.20 17.50
CA GLY A 107 1.74 6.93 18.18
C GLY A 107 2.27 5.51 17.93
N THR A 108 1.39 4.50 17.88
CA THR A 108 1.75 3.13 17.57
C THR A 108 2.22 2.99 16.12
N TYR A 109 1.47 3.56 15.18
CA TYR A 109 1.81 3.59 13.77
C TYR A 109 3.20 4.22 13.54
N GLU A 110 3.41 5.45 14.05
CA GLU A 110 4.66 6.19 13.89
C GLU A 110 5.85 5.43 14.47
N LYS A 111 5.70 4.89 15.67
CA LYS A 111 6.72 4.07 16.35
C LYS A 111 7.07 2.82 15.53
N ASN A 112 6.08 2.10 15.04
CA ASN A 112 6.28 0.86 14.29
C ASN A 112 6.94 1.12 12.93
N LEU A 113 6.47 2.13 12.18
CA LEU A 113 7.06 2.51 10.90
C LEU A 113 8.52 2.96 11.07
N THR A 114 8.79 3.80 12.06
CA THR A 114 10.17 4.20 12.42
C THR A 114 11.02 2.99 12.71
N ARG A 115 10.49 2.05 13.52
CA ARG A 115 11.24 0.84 13.89
C ARG A 115 11.56 -0.06 12.69
N MET A 116 10.64 -0.24 11.76
CA MET A 116 10.88 -0.99 10.50
C MET A 116 12.03 -0.36 9.71
N ILE A 117 12.03 0.96 9.56
CA ILE A 117 13.08 1.68 8.84
C ILE A 117 14.44 1.57 9.56
N GLU A 118 14.47 1.74 10.87
CA GLU A 118 15.69 1.58 11.67
C GLU A 118 16.30 0.19 11.57
N LEU A 119 15.47 -0.87 11.63
CA LEU A 119 15.92 -2.25 11.46
C LEU A 119 16.52 -2.46 10.08
N THR A 120 15.85 -1.94 9.05
CA THR A 120 16.34 -2.02 7.66
C THR A 120 17.67 -1.27 7.52
N ARG A 121 17.78 -0.04 7.99
CA ARG A 121 19.02 0.76 7.92
C ARG A 121 20.20 0.09 8.63
N ARG A 122 19.93 -0.56 9.77
CA ARG A 122 20.98 -1.27 10.52
C ARG A 122 21.50 -2.49 9.76
N ALA A 123 20.59 -3.28 9.18
CA ALA A 123 20.95 -4.53 8.52
C ALA A 123 21.37 -4.32 7.05
N LEU A 124 20.73 -3.39 6.37
CA LEU A 124 20.85 -3.15 4.93
C LEU A 124 21.03 -1.64 4.66
N PRO A 125 22.19 -1.07 4.99
CA PRO A 125 22.42 0.39 4.98
C PRO A 125 22.30 1.03 3.59
N HIS A 126 22.39 0.25 2.52
CA HIS A 126 22.31 0.73 1.13
C HIS A 126 20.91 0.56 0.49
N THR A 127 19.97 -0.09 1.17
CA THR A 127 18.59 -0.23 0.69
C THR A 127 17.94 1.15 0.58
N LYS A 128 17.38 1.46 -0.59
CA LYS A 128 16.57 2.65 -0.80
C LYS A 128 15.15 2.39 -0.30
N ILE A 129 14.65 3.24 0.59
CA ILE A 129 13.34 3.06 1.22
C ILE A 129 12.36 4.09 0.67
N ILE A 130 11.20 3.62 0.25
CA ILE A 130 10.08 4.43 -0.25
C ILE A 130 8.90 4.17 0.68
N VAL A 131 8.38 5.22 1.29
CA VAL A 131 7.17 5.16 2.11
C VAL A 131 6.00 5.67 1.29
N CYS A 132 4.95 4.88 1.15
CA CYS A 132 3.71 5.28 0.51
C CYS A 132 2.70 5.75 1.57
N GLU A 133 2.01 6.85 1.26
CA GLU A 133 1.01 7.44 2.14
C GLU A 133 -0.21 6.51 2.27
N PRO A 134 -0.64 6.12 3.48
CA PRO A 134 -1.89 5.39 3.66
C PRO A 134 -3.10 6.26 3.33
N PHE A 135 -4.20 5.64 2.89
CA PHE A 135 -5.40 6.34 2.49
C PHE A 135 -6.67 5.55 2.82
N TYR A 136 -7.79 6.26 2.90
CA TYR A 136 -9.13 5.72 3.03
C TYR A 136 -10.13 6.74 2.50
N PHE A 137 -11.08 6.29 1.67
CA PHE A 137 -12.13 7.11 1.08
C PHE A 137 -13.47 6.41 1.26
N PRO A 138 -14.22 6.72 2.33
CA PRO A 138 -15.48 6.05 2.61
C PRO A 138 -16.44 6.21 1.43
N LEU A 139 -17.13 5.14 1.07
CA LEU A 139 -18.22 5.19 0.11
C LEU A 139 -19.50 5.62 0.83
N SER A 140 -20.29 6.48 0.19
CA SER A 140 -21.61 6.80 0.72
C SER A 140 -22.54 5.59 0.62
N LYS A 141 -23.60 5.57 1.44
CA LYS A 141 -24.62 4.50 1.34
C LYS A 141 -25.33 4.50 -0.02
N ASP A 142 -25.40 5.66 -0.67
CA ASP A 142 -26.01 5.81 -2.00
C ASP A 142 -25.07 5.28 -3.10
N ASP A 143 -23.76 5.31 -2.89
CA ASP A 143 -22.74 4.75 -3.79
C ASP A 143 -22.68 3.20 -3.69
N LEU A 144 -23.34 2.64 -2.70
CA LEU A 144 -23.43 1.18 -2.51
C LEU A 144 -24.22 0.44 -3.60
N SER A 145 -24.86 1.15 -4.52
CA SER A 145 -25.50 0.56 -5.70
C SER A 145 -24.52 0.00 -6.75
N TYR A 146 -23.25 0.40 -6.70
CA TYR A 146 -22.22 -0.13 -7.59
C TYR A 146 -21.64 -1.43 -7.03
N ARG A 147 -22.14 -2.54 -7.56
CA ARG A 147 -21.66 -3.88 -7.19
C ARG A 147 -20.35 -4.26 -7.87
N TYR A 148 -19.88 -3.44 -8.81
CA TYR A 148 -18.72 -3.74 -9.66
C TYR A 148 -17.85 -2.50 -9.84
N THR A 149 -16.58 -2.70 -10.09
CA THR A 149 -15.75 -1.60 -10.60
C THR A 149 -16.29 -1.20 -11.97
N PRO A 150 -16.41 0.08 -12.28
CA PRO A 150 -17.02 0.53 -13.54
C PRO A 150 -16.26 0.12 -14.81
N HIS A 151 -15.14 -0.59 -14.66
CA HIS A 151 -14.23 -0.98 -15.74
C HIS A 151 -14.27 -2.45 -16.10
N VAL A 152 -14.92 -3.28 -15.28
CA VAL A 152 -14.88 -4.74 -15.46
C VAL A 152 -16.29 -5.27 -15.25
N GLU A 153 -16.82 -5.94 -16.29
CA GLU A 153 -18.01 -6.76 -16.13
C GLU A 153 -17.67 -8.02 -15.33
N CYS A 154 -18.53 -8.35 -14.38
CA CYS A 154 -18.43 -9.57 -13.61
C CYS A 154 -19.77 -10.31 -13.71
N GLU A 155 -19.74 -11.52 -14.22
CA GLU A 155 -20.94 -12.36 -14.38
C GLU A 155 -21.46 -12.92 -13.05
N VAL A 156 -20.63 -12.83 -12.01
CA VAL A 156 -20.97 -13.36 -10.68
C VAL A 156 -21.24 -12.21 -9.73
N ASP A 157 -22.46 -12.18 -9.18
CA ASP A 157 -22.79 -11.31 -8.05
C ASP A 157 -22.13 -11.87 -6.78
N TYR A 158 -20.90 -11.46 -6.51
CA TYR A 158 -20.21 -11.83 -5.27
C TYR A 158 -20.82 -11.17 -4.03
N GLY A 159 -21.90 -10.37 -4.19
CA GLY A 159 -22.40 -9.52 -3.14
C GLY A 159 -21.29 -8.59 -2.64
N ARG A 160 -21.59 -7.36 -2.30
CA ARG A 160 -20.64 -6.67 -1.43
C ARG A 160 -20.51 -7.49 -0.17
N PRO A 161 -19.32 -7.71 0.38
CA PRO A 161 -19.27 -8.04 1.78
C PRO A 161 -20.11 -6.96 2.47
N ASP A 162 -21.24 -7.35 3.05
CA ASP A 162 -22.04 -6.49 3.90
C ASP A 162 -21.14 -6.07 5.07
N ARG A 163 -20.29 -5.11 4.78
CA ARG A 163 -19.67 -4.36 5.85
C ARG A 163 -20.76 -3.42 6.31
N ASP A 164 -21.53 -3.86 7.28
CA ASP A 164 -22.30 -2.98 8.14
C ASP A 164 -21.34 -2.05 8.89
N GLU A 165 -20.56 -1.30 8.09
CA GLU A 165 -19.66 -0.31 8.63
C GLU A 165 -20.54 0.83 9.13
N THR A 166 -20.58 1.00 10.45
CA THR A 166 -21.33 2.08 11.06
C THR A 166 -20.73 3.42 10.67
N GLN A 167 -21.56 4.47 10.66
CA GLN A 167 -21.05 5.84 10.41
C GLN A 167 -19.93 6.19 11.40
N GLU A 168 -20.06 5.76 12.66
CA GLU A 168 -19.05 5.96 13.69
C GLU A 168 -17.69 5.32 13.32
N ALA A 169 -17.72 4.09 12.81
CA ALA A 169 -16.51 3.40 12.35
C ALA A 169 -15.87 4.11 11.15
N MET A 170 -16.67 4.57 10.19
CA MET A 170 -16.18 5.33 9.04
C MET A 170 -15.57 6.67 9.46
N ASP A 171 -16.21 7.39 10.39
CA ASP A 171 -15.72 8.67 10.90
C ASP A 171 -14.42 8.47 11.68
N TYR A 172 -14.33 7.44 12.52
CA TYR A 172 -13.10 7.10 13.22
C TYR A 172 -11.97 6.75 12.26
N LYS A 173 -12.22 5.88 11.29
CA LYS A 173 -11.21 5.50 10.27
C LYS A 173 -10.74 6.71 9.48
N SER A 174 -11.67 7.58 9.08
CA SER A 174 -11.34 8.83 8.38
C SER A 174 -10.47 9.74 9.23
N ALA A 175 -10.74 9.87 10.51
CA ALA A 175 -9.91 10.64 11.44
C ALA A 175 -8.54 9.98 11.67
N ALA A 176 -8.51 8.66 11.87
CA ALA A 176 -7.28 7.89 12.06
C ALA A 176 -6.34 8.01 10.85
N ILE A 177 -6.88 7.93 9.62
CA ILE A 177 -6.06 8.04 8.42
C ILE A 177 -5.41 9.42 8.27
N GLN A 178 -6.06 10.51 8.70
CA GLN A 178 -5.43 11.83 8.70
C GLN A 178 -4.18 11.88 9.58
N LEU A 179 -4.19 11.17 10.70
CA LEU A 179 -3.06 11.11 11.63
C LEU A 179 -1.96 10.16 11.12
N THR A 180 -2.33 8.96 10.67
CA THR A 180 -1.34 8.00 10.16
C THR A 180 -0.65 8.49 8.88
N ARG A 181 -1.36 9.19 7.97
CA ARG A 181 -0.75 9.81 6.79
C ARG A 181 0.23 10.93 7.16
N ALA A 182 -0.12 11.75 8.15
CA ALA A 182 0.77 12.80 8.64
C ALA A 182 2.03 12.20 9.30
N ALA A 183 1.86 11.13 10.09
CA ALA A 183 2.96 10.39 10.69
C ALA A 183 3.84 9.71 9.62
N ALA A 184 3.24 9.08 8.60
CA ALA A 184 3.98 8.50 7.48
C ALA A 184 4.88 9.52 6.79
N ARG A 185 4.35 10.72 6.52
CA ARG A 185 5.11 11.82 5.92
C ARG A 185 6.27 12.26 6.81
N ARG A 186 6.03 12.49 8.11
CA ARG A 186 7.10 12.89 9.05
C ARG A 186 8.24 11.87 9.09
N VAL A 187 7.87 10.58 9.20
CA VAL A 187 8.87 9.49 9.23
C VAL A 187 9.61 9.39 7.91
N ALA A 188 8.91 9.49 6.77
CA ALA A 188 9.53 9.43 5.45
C ALA A 188 10.52 10.59 5.24
N GLU A 189 10.14 11.82 5.54
CA GLU A 189 10.98 13.01 5.37
C GLU A 189 12.25 12.96 6.22
N SER A 190 12.23 12.25 7.35
CA SER A 190 13.37 12.14 8.26
C SER A 190 14.28 10.94 7.98
N SER A 191 13.79 9.87 7.32
CA SER A 191 14.48 8.58 7.35
C SER A 191 14.37 7.73 6.08
N SER A 192 13.68 8.19 5.03
CA SER A 192 13.56 7.47 3.75
C SER A 192 14.08 8.29 2.56
N GLU A 193 14.29 7.64 1.40
CA GLU A 193 14.68 8.31 0.16
C GLU A 193 13.49 8.89 -0.58
N GLY A 194 12.30 8.30 -0.44
CA GLY A 194 11.11 8.72 -1.19
C GLY A 194 9.82 8.63 -0.38
N PHE A 195 8.91 9.55 -0.67
CA PHE A 195 7.54 9.55 -0.17
C PHE A 195 6.56 9.63 -1.34
N VAL A 196 5.57 8.73 -1.36
CA VAL A 196 4.51 8.70 -2.37
C VAL A 196 3.24 9.32 -1.79
N PRO A 197 2.87 10.54 -2.18
CA PRO A 197 1.71 11.26 -1.65
C PRO A 197 0.43 10.76 -2.34
N LEU A 198 -0.23 9.77 -1.77
CA LEU A 198 -1.38 9.12 -2.41
C LEU A 198 -2.72 9.81 -2.09
N TYR A 199 -2.93 10.23 -0.85
CA TYR A 199 -4.24 10.75 -0.43
C TYR A 199 -4.69 11.96 -1.24
N ASP A 200 -3.83 12.95 -1.41
CA ASP A 200 -4.17 14.16 -2.15
C ASP A 200 -4.39 13.85 -3.64
N LYS A 201 -3.65 12.90 -4.20
CA LYS A 201 -3.80 12.47 -5.60
C LYS A 201 -5.10 11.73 -5.85
N PHE A 202 -5.49 10.84 -4.95
CA PHE A 202 -6.82 10.23 -4.99
C PHE A 202 -7.92 11.29 -4.84
N SER A 203 -7.78 12.24 -3.90
CA SER A 203 -8.76 13.31 -3.69
C SER A 203 -8.96 14.17 -4.94
N GLU A 204 -7.88 14.55 -5.64
CA GLU A 204 -7.93 15.29 -6.90
C GLU A 204 -8.71 14.52 -7.98
N LYS A 205 -8.48 13.23 -8.11
CA LYS A 205 -9.14 12.36 -9.10
C LYS A 205 -10.61 12.10 -8.75
N ILE A 206 -10.89 11.83 -7.50
CA ILE A 206 -12.25 11.58 -6.98
C ILE A 206 -13.12 12.84 -7.12
N ALA A 207 -12.58 14.05 -6.87
CA ALA A 207 -13.30 15.30 -7.04
C ALA A 207 -13.80 15.54 -8.49
N GLY A 208 -13.10 15.01 -9.48
CA GLY A 208 -13.48 15.07 -10.90
C GLY A 208 -14.26 13.84 -11.40
N SER A 209 -14.59 12.90 -10.51
CA SER A 209 -15.23 11.63 -10.85
C SER A 209 -16.08 11.18 -9.66
N LYS A 210 -16.20 9.86 -9.46
CA LYS A 210 -16.85 9.23 -8.32
C LYS A 210 -15.85 8.38 -7.55
N THR A 211 -16.05 8.27 -6.23
CA THR A 211 -15.15 7.49 -5.38
C THR A 211 -15.05 6.04 -5.84
N GLU A 212 -16.17 5.41 -6.20
CA GLU A 212 -16.23 4.02 -6.65
C GLU A 212 -15.49 3.76 -7.97
N TYR A 213 -15.15 4.80 -8.73
CA TYR A 213 -14.31 4.64 -9.91
C TYR A 213 -12.86 4.27 -9.54
N PHE A 214 -12.37 4.79 -8.41
CA PHE A 214 -11.00 4.57 -7.93
C PHE A 214 -10.91 3.60 -6.75
N MET A 215 -12.01 3.44 -5.99
CA MET A 215 -12.10 2.57 -4.80
C MET A 215 -13.31 1.67 -4.90
N TRP A 216 -13.15 0.36 -4.75
CA TRP A 216 -14.30 -0.52 -4.84
C TRP A 216 -15.05 -0.70 -3.49
N ASP A 217 -14.39 -0.45 -2.35
CA ASP A 217 -14.98 -0.53 -1.01
C ASP A 217 -14.53 0.59 -0.06
N GLY A 218 -13.90 1.63 -0.60
CA GLY A 218 -13.36 2.75 0.17
C GLY A 218 -11.95 2.51 0.74
N THR A 219 -11.52 1.26 0.86
CA THR A 219 -10.19 0.84 1.31
C THR A 219 -9.32 0.36 0.15
N HIS A 220 -9.89 -0.52 -0.67
CA HIS A 220 -9.16 -1.18 -1.75
C HIS A 220 -9.35 -0.44 -3.07
N PRO A 221 -8.25 -0.13 -3.78
CA PRO A 221 -8.32 0.51 -5.07
C PRO A 221 -8.95 -0.39 -6.13
N SER A 222 -9.67 0.24 -7.07
CA SER A 222 -10.04 -0.39 -8.35
C SER A 222 -8.79 -0.54 -9.24
N ILE A 223 -8.95 -1.09 -10.45
CA ILE A 223 -7.85 -1.13 -11.42
C ILE A 223 -7.32 0.28 -11.75
N ALA A 224 -8.20 1.29 -11.84
CA ALA A 224 -7.80 2.68 -12.03
C ALA A 224 -7.07 3.25 -10.81
N GLY A 225 -7.50 2.89 -9.60
CA GLY A 225 -6.83 3.26 -8.36
C GLY A 225 -5.44 2.64 -8.24
N HIS A 226 -5.28 1.37 -8.59
CA HIS A 226 -3.96 0.73 -8.62
C HIS A 226 -3.02 1.37 -9.65
N MET A 227 -3.53 1.78 -10.81
CA MET A 227 -2.73 2.49 -11.80
C MET A 227 -2.28 3.85 -11.27
N LEU A 228 -3.16 4.59 -10.58
CA LEU A 228 -2.79 5.85 -9.94
C LEU A 228 -1.65 5.67 -8.93
N ILE A 229 -1.72 4.64 -8.08
CA ILE A 229 -0.64 4.33 -7.13
C ILE A 229 0.67 4.06 -7.87
N ALA A 230 0.63 3.27 -8.94
CA ALA A 230 1.82 2.93 -9.73
C ALA A 230 2.46 4.18 -10.36
N GLU A 231 1.65 5.06 -10.96
CA GLU A 231 2.15 6.32 -11.54
C GLU A 231 2.78 7.25 -10.49
N GLU A 232 2.14 7.43 -9.34
CA GLU A 232 2.67 8.29 -8.28
C GLU A 232 3.93 7.68 -7.64
N TRP A 233 4.00 6.36 -7.54
CA TRP A 233 5.20 5.66 -7.09
C TRP A 233 6.39 5.89 -8.05
N GLU A 234 6.18 5.75 -9.37
CA GLU A 234 7.23 6.03 -10.36
C GLU A 234 7.73 7.48 -10.28
N LYS A 235 6.80 8.45 -10.16
CA LYS A 235 7.16 9.87 -10.00
C LYS A 235 7.99 10.12 -8.73
N ALA A 236 7.64 9.46 -7.63
CA ALA A 236 8.38 9.61 -6.37
C ALA A 236 9.79 9.03 -6.47
N VAL A 237 9.93 7.86 -7.10
CA VAL A 237 11.22 7.21 -7.36
C VAL A 237 12.10 8.03 -8.28
N GLU A 238 11.54 8.57 -9.36
CA GLU A 238 12.26 9.44 -10.29
C GLU A 238 12.74 10.73 -9.61
N LYS A 239 11.83 11.38 -8.86
CA LYS A 239 12.17 12.60 -8.09
C LYS A 239 13.27 12.35 -7.05
N ALA A 240 13.28 11.20 -6.43
CA ALA A 240 14.29 10.80 -5.43
C ALA A 240 15.59 10.28 -6.07
N ASN A 241 15.65 10.17 -7.39
CA ASN A 241 16.80 9.64 -8.16
C ASN A 241 17.27 8.28 -7.61
N ILE A 242 16.30 7.37 -7.41
CA ILE A 242 16.54 6.05 -6.79
C ILE A 242 17.18 5.08 -7.78
N PHE A 243 16.87 5.20 -9.07
CA PHE A 243 17.40 4.39 -10.17
C PHE A 243 18.09 5.21 -11.24
#